data_fe000accc9dbfa3e4e76d16079728751
#
_entry.id   fe000accc9dbfa3e4e76d16079728751
#
_cell.length_a   1.000
_cell.length_b   1.000
_cell.length_c   1.000
_cell.angle_alpha   90.00
_cell.angle_beta   90.00
_cell.angle_gamma   90.00
#
_symmetry.space_group_name_H-M   'P 1'
#
loop_
_entity.id
_entity.type
_entity.pdbx_description
1 polymer ?
#
loop_
_entity_poly.entity_id
_entity_poly.type
_entity_poly.pdbx_seq_one_letter_code
_entity_poly.pdbx_strand_id
1 'polypeptide(L)'
;MTELPHGSPADVRLLCGALATRYTAGTLMNNTSSRSHCFAFLTLRVLKDEAGVARVRTSRFQFVDLAGSERLKDAHGASVSWKEGGEALNGMLTNYSLTMLSACVRGLVEAKRKRAKFSFRAFLSDLVDLLQESMTGDAATACFVCLSQAPTNLVHSKFALDFGEVFAQLSAPRPRATKPVPLALLAKQTNATLGEARRALQGSKSGGRCRPVREAQVRDCEQRLRLLNRLGSRLSRDGG
;
A
#
# COMPACT_ATOMS: atom_id res chain seq x y z
N MET A 1 -1.27 4.15 12.50
CA MET A 1 -0.10 3.31 12.17
C MET A 1 0.38 2.70 13.46
N THR A 2 0.35 1.37 13.59
CA THR A 2 0.74 0.66 14.81
C THR A 2 2.16 0.15 14.62
N GLU A 3 3.10 0.55 15.46
CA GLU A 3 4.47 0.03 15.44
C GLU A 3 4.57 -1.16 16.39
N LEU A 4 5.14 -2.24 15.88
CA LEU A 4 5.34 -3.49 16.61
C LEU A 4 6.84 -3.64 16.89
N PRO A 5 7.31 -3.34 18.11
CA PRO A 5 8.75 -3.21 18.36
C PRO A 5 9.55 -4.53 18.29
N HIS A 6 8.94 -5.71 18.37
CA HIS A 6 9.69 -6.98 18.51
C HIS A 6 9.08 -8.22 17.85
N GLY A 7 8.01 -8.13 17.07
CA GLY A 7 7.39 -9.31 16.44
C GLY A 7 6.85 -10.34 17.44
N SER A 8 6.34 -9.89 18.57
CA SER A 8 5.74 -10.77 19.58
C SER A 8 4.37 -11.30 19.11
N PRO A 9 3.85 -12.41 19.68
CA PRO A 9 2.49 -12.86 19.39
C PRO A 9 1.41 -11.81 19.68
N ALA A 10 1.67 -10.86 20.61
CA ALA A 10 0.79 -9.73 20.90
C ALA A 10 0.72 -8.77 19.69
N ASP A 11 1.84 -8.57 19.01
CA ASP A 11 1.95 -7.72 17.83
C ASP A 11 1.15 -8.29 16.66
N VAL A 12 1.20 -9.61 16.46
CA VAL A 12 0.38 -10.29 15.45
C VAL A 12 -1.10 -10.12 15.76
N ARG A 13 -1.52 -10.24 17.02
CA ARG A 13 -2.92 -9.98 17.44
C ARG A 13 -3.36 -8.56 17.15
N LEU A 14 -2.50 -7.58 17.38
CA LEU A 14 -2.76 -6.17 17.09
C LEU A 14 -2.96 -5.93 15.58
N LEU A 15 -2.12 -6.57 14.74
CA LEU A 15 -2.27 -6.53 13.28
C LEU A 15 -3.58 -7.19 12.85
N CYS A 16 -3.91 -8.37 13.39
CA CYS A 16 -5.18 -9.05 13.11
C CYS A 16 -6.39 -8.20 13.56
N GLY A 17 -6.31 -7.54 14.72
CA GLY A 17 -7.34 -6.61 15.19
C GLY A 17 -7.52 -5.41 14.25
N ALA A 18 -6.43 -4.83 13.77
CA ALA A 18 -6.48 -3.73 12.79
C ALA A 18 -7.10 -4.17 11.45
N LEU A 19 -6.80 -5.38 10.99
CA LEU A 19 -7.40 -5.96 9.78
C LEU A 19 -8.90 -6.25 9.98
N ALA A 20 -9.32 -6.64 11.18
CA ALA A 20 -10.71 -6.88 11.51
C ALA A 20 -11.57 -5.61 11.53
N THR A 21 -10.97 -4.42 11.66
CA THR A 21 -11.68 -3.14 11.57
C THR A 21 -11.93 -2.68 10.12
N ARG A 22 -11.48 -3.47 9.15
CA ARG A 22 -11.71 -3.19 7.73
C ARG A 22 -13.20 -3.07 7.44
N TYR A 23 -13.57 -2.04 6.67
CA TYR A 23 -14.95 -1.90 6.20
C TYR A 23 -15.35 -3.07 5.30
N THR A 24 -16.39 -3.79 5.71
CA THR A 24 -16.99 -4.89 4.96
C THR A 24 -18.46 -4.58 4.70
N ALA A 25 -18.89 -4.76 3.46
CA ALA A 25 -20.31 -4.66 3.09
C ALA A 25 -20.77 -5.98 2.49
N GLY A 26 -21.96 -6.43 2.88
CA GLY A 26 -22.60 -7.60 2.29
C GLY A 26 -22.93 -7.38 0.82
N THR A 27 -22.79 -8.41 0.00
CA THR A 27 -23.23 -8.42 -1.40
C THR A 27 -24.16 -9.60 -1.63
N LEU A 28 -24.91 -9.60 -2.75
CA LEU A 28 -25.73 -10.75 -3.15
C LEU A 28 -24.89 -12.03 -3.38
N MET A 29 -23.61 -11.86 -3.73
CA MET A 29 -22.68 -12.96 -3.98
C MET A 29 -21.91 -13.39 -2.73
N ASN A 30 -21.63 -12.46 -1.82
CA ASN A 30 -20.87 -12.75 -0.60
C ASN A 30 -21.21 -11.73 0.50
N ASN A 31 -21.80 -12.23 1.60
CA ASN A 31 -22.22 -11.40 2.73
C ASN A 31 -21.06 -10.76 3.51
N THR A 32 -19.82 -11.23 3.32
CA THR A 32 -18.64 -10.78 4.06
C THR A 32 -17.56 -10.18 3.16
N SER A 33 -17.83 -10.03 1.86
CA SER A 33 -16.82 -9.47 0.94
C SER A 33 -16.54 -8.00 1.25
N SER A 34 -15.27 -7.66 1.25
CA SER A 34 -14.81 -6.28 1.40
C SER A 34 -14.92 -5.55 0.07
N ARG A 35 -15.46 -4.33 0.10
CA ARG A 35 -15.53 -3.42 -1.04
C ARG A 35 -14.48 -2.32 -0.98
N SER A 36 -13.44 -2.52 -0.21
CA SER A 36 -12.31 -1.61 -0.10
C SER A 36 -11.02 -2.38 -0.31
N HIS A 37 -10.04 -1.72 -0.94
CA HIS A 37 -8.68 -2.26 -0.98
C HIS A 37 -8.07 -2.21 0.42
N CYS A 38 -7.29 -3.22 0.77
CA CYS A 38 -6.56 -3.26 2.03
C CYS A 38 -5.05 -3.30 1.76
N PHE A 39 -4.32 -2.41 2.42
CA PHE A 39 -2.86 -2.35 2.36
C PHE A 39 -2.29 -2.51 3.75
N ALA A 40 -1.37 -3.47 3.91
CA ALA A 40 -0.56 -3.61 5.11
C ALA A 40 0.92 -3.40 4.75
N PHE A 41 1.54 -2.42 5.40
CA PHE A 41 2.95 -2.10 5.21
C PHE A 41 3.75 -2.53 6.43
N LEU A 42 4.71 -3.42 6.23
CA LEU A 42 5.67 -3.78 7.25
C LEU A 42 7.04 -3.20 6.91
N THR A 43 7.66 -2.56 7.86
CA THR A 43 9.01 -2.02 7.71
C THR A 43 9.94 -2.71 8.68
N LEU A 44 10.88 -3.49 8.15
CA LEU A 44 11.95 -4.12 8.91
C LEU A 44 13.17 -3.21 8.88
N ARG A 45 13.69 -2.86 10.06
CA ARG A 45 14.95 -2.12 10.19
C ARG A 45 15.95 -2.98 10.95
N VAL A 46 17.06 -3.26 10.30
CA VAL A 46 18.18 -4.01 10.89
C VAL A 46 19.29 -3.03 11.17
N LEU A 47 19.64 -2.89 12.45
CA LEU A 47 20.74 -2.08 12.92
C LEU A 47 22.00 -2.95 12.98
N LYS A 48 23.09 -2.45 12.42
CA LYS A 48 24.42 -3.06 12.50
C LYS A 48 25.45 -1.98 12.80
N ASP A 49 26.41 -2.34 13.64
CA ASP A 49 27.65 -1.55 13.75
C ASP A 49 28.61 -2.00 12.64
N GLU A 50 29.06 -1.09 11.83
CA GLU A 50 30.07 -1.32 10.79
C GLU A 50 31.22 -0.33 11.01
N ALA A 51 32.31 -0.81 11.57
CA ALA A 51 33.50 -0.03 11.89
C ALA A 51 33.23 1.20 12.80
N GLY A 52 32.47 1.01 13.87
CA GLY A 52 32.11 2.08 14.81
C GLY A 52 31.03 3.04 14.30
N VAL A 53 30.43 2.74 13.16
CA VAL A 53 29.32 3.53 12.61
C VAL A 53 28.04 2.71 12.62
N ALA A 54 27.06 3.18 13.41
CA ALA A 54 25.73 2.59 13.41
C ALA A 54 25.04 2.78 12.06
N ARG A 55 24.73 1.68 11.37
CA ARG A 55 24.05 1.67 10.07
C ARG A 55 22.72 0.94 10.16
N VAL A 56 21.72 1.47 9.49
CA VAL A 56 20.37 0.90 9.41
C VAL A 56 20.11 0.44 7.99
N ARG A 57 19.77 -0.85 7.83
CA ARG A 57 19.19 -1.38 6.61
C ARG A 57 17.68 -1.42 6.79
N THR A 58 16.96 -0.80 5.87
CA THR A 58 15.49 -0.79 5.88
C THR A 58 14.97 -1.65 4.74
N SER A 59 14.10 -2.61 5.06
CA SER A 59 13.34 -3.39 4.08
C SER A 59 11.85 -3.13 4.28
N ARG A 60 11.10 -2.97 3.19
CA ARG A 60 9.65 -2.77 3.21
C ARG A 60 8.97 -3.97 2.60
N PHE A 61 7.89 -4.42 3.23
CA PHE A 61 6.98 -5.44 2.74
C PHE A 61 5.61 -4.81 2.60
N GLN A 62 4.99 -5.00 1.46
CA GLN A 62 3.65 -4.52 1.18
C GLN A 62 2.76 -5.72 0.89
N PHE A 63 1.73 -5.91 1.69
CA PHE A 63 0.69 -6.89 1.47
C PHE A 63 -0.55 -6.14 1.01
N VAL A 64 -1.11 -6.59 -0.10
CA VAL A 64 -2.25 -5.93 -0.73
C VAL A 64 -3.34 -6.95 -0.97
N ASP A 65 -4.52 -6.66 -0.42
CA ASP A 65 -5.76 -7.37 -0.71
C ASP A 65 -6.67 -6.42 -1.47
N LEU A 66 -6.82 -6.67 -2.76
CA LEU A 66 -7.66 -5.85 -3.63
C LEU A 66 -9.12 -6.20 -3.40
N ALA A 67 -9.98 -5.20 -3.48
CA ALA A 67 -11.41 -5.44 -3.48
C ALA A 67 -11.82 -6.27 -4.69
N GLY A 68 -12.97 -6.93 -4.62
CA GLY A 68 -13.52 -7.70 -5.71
C GLY A 68 -13.78 -6.86 -6.96
N SER A 69 -13.67 -7.49 -8.12
CA SER A 69 -13.90 -6.87 -9.44
C SER A 69 -15.33 -7.05 -9.94
N GLU A 70 -16.24 -7.47 -9.06
CA GLU A 70 -17.65 -7.67 -9.41
C GLU A 70 -18.30 -6.36 -9.85
N ARG A 71 -19.17 -6.46 -10.86
CA ARG A 71 -19.92 -5.32 -11.37
C ARG A 71 -20.94 -4.85 -10.32
N LEU A 72 -21.19 -3.54 -10.25
CA LEU A 72 -22.20 -2.96 -9.36
C LEU A 72 -23.58 -3.62 -9.51
N LYS A 73 -23.95 -3.99 -10.75
CA LYS A 73 -25.21 -4.70 -11.04
C LYS A 73 -25.24 -6.09 -10.40
N ASP A 74 -24.13 -6.80 -10.39
CA ASP A 74 -24.01 -8.15 -9.81
C ASP A 74 -24.01 -8.08 -8.28
N ALA A 75 -23.55 -6.96 -7.73
CA ALA A 75 -23.45 -6.73 -6.30
C ALA A 75 -24.76 -6.23 -5.64
N HIS A 76 -25.58 -5.46 -6.38
CA HIS A 76 -26.77 -4.77 -5.83
C HIS A 76 -28.10 -5.10 -6.54
N GLY A 77 -28.08 -5.93 -7.59
CA GLY A 77 -29.25 -6.14 -8.45
C GLY A 77 -29.52 -4.95 -9.39
N ALA A 78 -30.66 -4.99 -10.10
CA ALA A 78 -30.96 -4.03 -11.17
C ALA A 78 -31.32 -2.60 -10.68
N SER A 79 -31.54 -2.39 -9.39
CA SER A 79 -31.99 -1.10 -8.82
C SER A 79 -30.91 -0.44 -7.97
N VAL A 80 -29.91 0.17 -8.62
CA VAL A 80 -28.98 1.07 -7.92
C VAL A 80 -29.59 2.47 -7.92
N SER A 81 -30.15 2.89 -6.77
CA SER A 81 -30.62 4.28 -6.61
C SER A 81 -29.44 5.19 -6.29
N TRP A 82 -29.22 6.17 -7.15
CA TRP A 82 -28.19 7.22 -6.95
C TRP A 82 -28.46 8.13 -5.73
N LYS A 83 -29.65 8.06 -5.15
CA LYS A 83 -30.06 8.87 -3.99
C LYS A 83 -29.56 8.30 -2.65
N GLU A 84 -29.15 7.04 -2.62
CA GLU A 84 -28.63 6.37 -1.42
C GLU A 84 -27.10 6.38 -1.35
N GLY A 85 -26.55 7.40 -1.74
CA GLY A 85 -25.24 8.03 -1.89
C GLY A 85 -23.94 7.39 -1.38
N GLY A 86 -23.96 6.46 -0.45
CA GLY A 86 -22.72 5.98 0.20
C GLY A 86 -22.11 4.73 -0.44
N GLU A 87 -22.86 3.64 -0.49
CA GLU A 87 -22.31 2.32 -0.90
C GLU A 87 -22.14 2.21 -2.42
N ALA A 88 -23.08 2.75 -3.19
CA ALA A 88 -22.99 2.75 -4.65
C ALA A 88 -21.80 3.55 -5.16
N LEU A 89 -21.55 4.74 -4.56
CA LEU A 89 -20.41 5.57 -4.88
C LEU A 89 -19.08 4.87 -4.54
N ASN A 90 -18.99 4.25 -3.37
CA ASN A 90 -17.81 3.49 -2.97
C ASN A 90 -17.52 2.31 -3.92
N GLY A 91 -18.55 1.58 -4.34
CA GLY A 91 -18.42 0.51 -5.33
C GLY A 91 -17.94 1.04 -6.70
N MET A 92 -18.43 2.21 -7.14
CA MET A 92 -17.96 2.85 -8.38
C MET A 92 -16.49 3.26 -8.29
N LEU A 93 -16.09 3.90 -7.19
CA LEU A 93 -14.69 4.32 -6.98
C LEU A 93 -13.75 3.12 -6.91
N THR A 94 -14.19 2.03 -6.28
CA THR A 94 -13.43 0.78 -6.22
C THR A 94 -13.24 0.17 -7.61
N ASN A 95 -14.32 0.06 -8.40
CA ASN A 95 -14.25 -0.45 -9.76
C ASN A 95 -13.43 0.46 -10.70
N TYR A 96 -13.52 1.78 -10.50
CA TYR A 96 -12.70 2.73 -11.23
C TYR A 96 -11.21 2.51 -10.93
N SER A 97 -10.83 2.36 -9.65
CA SER A 97 -9.43 2.15 -9.26
C SER A 97 -8.85 0.84 -9.83
N LEU A 98 -9.63 -0.25 -9.83
CA LEU A 98 -9.24 -1.53 -10.46
C LEU A 98 -9.11 -1.42 -11.98
N THR A 99 -10.01 -0.68 -12.62
CA THR A 99 -9.95 -0.40 -14.06
C THR A 99 -8.69 0.39 -14.41
N MET A 100 -8.38 1.42 -13.62
CA MET A 100 -7.16 2.22 -13.80
C MET A 100 -5.90 1.38 -13.58
N LEU A 101 -5.89 0.50 -12.57
CA LEU A 101 -4.79 -0.42 -12.34
C LEU A 101 -4.59 -1.36 -13.53
N SER A 102 -5.66 -1.97 -14.02
CA SER A 102 -5.59 -2.88 -15.18
C SER A 102 -5.11 -2.15 -16.44
N ALA A 103 -5.61 -0.95 -16.70
CA ALA A 103 -5.16 -0.12 -17.82
C ALA A 103 -3.68 0.28 -17.67
N CYS A 104 -3.25 0.63 -16.46
CA CYS A 104 -1.87 0.96 -16.16
C CYS A 104 -0.93 -0.21 -16.44
N VAL A 105 -1.26 -1.42 -15.95
CA VAL A 105 -0.46 -2.63 -16.17
C VAL A 105 -0.34 -2.94 -17.66
N ARG A 106 -1.44 -2.91 -18.41
CA ARG A 106 -1.45 -3.10 -19.89
C ARG A 106 -0.59 -2.05 -20.58
N GLY A 107 -0.77 -0.78 -20.22
CA GLY A 107 0.01 0.32 -20.79
C GLY A 107 1.51 0.19 -20.52
N LEU A 108 1.88 -0.27 -19.31
CA LEU A 108 3.28 -0.49 -18.94
C LEU A 108 3.91 -1.65 -19.71
N VAL A 109 3.18 -2.77 -19.87
CA VAL A 109 3.61 -3.92 -20.69
C VAL A 109 3.83 -3.47 -22.14
N GLU A 110 2.87 -2.74 -22.71
CA GLU A 110 2.95 -2.25 -24.09
C GLU A 110 4.09 -1.24 -24.28
N ALA A 111 4.28 -0.32 -23.34
CA ALA A 111 5.39 0.64 -23.38
C ALA A 111 6.75 -0.07 -23.33
N LYS A 112 6.89 -1.09 -22.47
CA LYS A 112 8.11 -1.92 -22.42
C LYS A 112 8.35 -2.65 -23.76
N ARG A 113 7.30 -3.23 -24.36
CA ARG A 113 7.40 -3.93 -25.63
C ARG A 113 7.84 -2.98 -26.76
N LYS A 114 7.30 -1.77 -26.78
CA LYS A 114 7.62 -0.74 -27.79
C LYS A 114 8.86 0.09 -27.44
N ARG A 115 9.50 -0.13 -26.30
CA ARG A 115 10.59 0.71 -25.76
C ARG A 115 10.20 2.19 -25.68
N ALA A 116 8.93 2.46 -25.39
CA ALA A 116 8.38 3.79 -25.27
C ALA A 116 8.45 4.31 -23.83
N LYS A 117 8.40 5.63 -23.69
CA LYS A 117 8.26 6.26 -22.36
C LYS A 117 6.88 5.96 -21.79
N PHE A 118 6.84 5.66 -20.48
CA PHE A 118 5.61 5.43 -19.75
C PHE A 118 5.48 6.42 -18.59
N SER A 119 4.26 6.87 -18.32
CA SER A 119 3.97 7.78 -17.22
C SER A 119 2.81 7.26 -16.38
N PHE A 120 3.06 6.98 -15.11
CA PHE A 120 2.03 6.60 -14.15
C PHE A 120 1.03 7.72 -13.88
N ARG A 121 1.42 8.98 -14.05
CA ARG A 121 0.54 10.15 -13.86
C ARG A 121 -0.65 10.22 -14.82
N ALA A 122 -0.64 9.42 -15.89
CA ALA A 122 -1.79 9.30 -16.79
C ALA A 122 -2.96 8.52 -16.16
N PHE A 123 -2.69 7.78 -15.08
CA PHE A 123 -3.67 6.94 -14.39
C PHE A 123 -3.96 7.56 -13.03
N LEU A 124 -4.99 8.42 -12.96
CA LEU A 124 -5.37 9.16 -11.76
C LEU A 124 -6.04 8.23 -10.72
N SER A 125 -5.24 7.45 -10.02
CA SER A 125 -5.71 6.49 -9.03
C SER A 125 -4.67 6.29 -7.94
N ASP A 126 -5.07 6.51 -6.68
CA ASP A 126 -4.24 6.25 -5.50
C ASP A 126 -3.75 4.79 -5.47
N LEU A 127 -4.57 3.85 -5.99
CA LEU A 127 -4.19 2.44 -6.09
C LEU A 127 -2.98 2.24 -7.02
N VAL A 128 -2.94 2.94 -8.15
CA VAL A 128 -1.81 2.90 -9.09
C VAL A 128 -0.56 3.50 -8.44
N ASP A 129 -0.70 4.63 -7.75
CA ASP A 129 0.42 5.30 -7.08
C ASP A 129 1.02 4.43 -5.98
N LEU A 130 0.18 3.76 -5.17
CA LEU A 130 0.62 2.85 -4.11
C LEU A 130 1.32 1.58 -4.64
N LEU A 131 0.95 1.11 -5.85
CA LEU A 131 1.50 -0.10 -6.46
C LEU A 131 2.62 0.17 -7.47
N GLN A 132 3.00 1.41 -7.71
CA GLN A 132 4.00 1.78 -8.70
C GLN A 132 5.31 1.03 -8.52
N GLU A 133 5.88 1.00 -7.31
CA GLU A 133 7.14 0.30 -7.00
C GLU A 133 7.05 -1.20 -7.32
N SER A 134 5.88 -1.81 -7.11
CA SER A 134 5.62 -3.22 -7.40
C SER A 134 5.57 -3.53 -8.90
N MET A 135 5.29 -2.54 -9.75
CA MET A 135 5.17 -2.69 -11.20
C MET A 135 6.44 -2.31 -11.96
N THR A 136 7.28 -1.45 -11.39
CA THR A 136 8.51 -0.97 -12.03
C THR A 136 9.69 -1.92 -11.88
N GLY A 137 9.63 -2.86 -10.93
CA GLY A 137 10.73 -3.78 -10.61
C GLY A 137 11.63 -3.26 -9.48
N ASP A 138 11.24 -2.18 -8.80
CA ASP A 138 11.93 -1.69 -7.60
C ASP A 138 11.65 -2.57 -6.38
N ALA A 139 10.59 -3.41 -6.46
CA ALA A 139 10.25 -4.42 -5.48
C ALA A 139 10.15 -5.82 -6.10
N ALA A 140 10.47 -6.86 -5.32
CA ALA A 140 10.09 -8.23 -5.66
C ALA A 140 8.58 -8.38 -5.44
N THR A 141 7.84 -8.71 -6.49
CA THR A 141 6.38 -8.72 -6.45
C THR A 141 5.86 -10.12 -6.80
N ALA A 142 4.89 -10.61 -6.02
CA ALA A 142 4.11 -11.80 -6.32
C ALA A 142 2.63 -11.41 -6.41
N CYS A 143 1.95 -11.87 -7.46
CA CYS A 143 0.52 -11.67 -7.63
C CYS A 143 -0.19 -13.03 -7.46
N PHE A 144 -1.14 -13.10 -6.53
CA PHE A 144 -1.96 -14.26 -6.29
C PHE A 144 -3.33 -14.05 -6.94
N VAL A 145 -3.66 -14.88 -7.93
CA VAL A 145 -4.94 -14.84 -8.62
C VAL A 145 -5.85 -15.89 -8.00
N CYS A 146 -6.89 -15.41 -7.31
CA CYS A 146 -7.89 -16.27 -6.66
C CYS A 146 -9.05 -16.56 -7.62
N LEU A 147 -9.38 -17.83 -7.81
CA LEU A 147 -10.42 -18.29 -8.72
C LEU A 147 -11.52 -19.03 -7.95
N SER A 148 -12.76 -18.83 -8.37
CA SER A 148 -13.90 -19.59 -7.86
C SER A 148 -14.18 -20.79 -8.77
N GLN A 149 -14.47 -21.95 -8.16
CA GLN A 149 -14.90 -23.14 -8.89
C GLN A 149 -16.41 -23.12 -9.21
N ALA A 150 -17.18 -22.22 -8.62
CA ALA A 150 -18.61 -22.13 -8.87
C ALA A 150 -18.87 -21.61 -10.29
N PRO A 151 -19.71 -22.32 -11.10
CA PRO A 151 -20.02 -21.90 -12.47
C PRO A 151 -20.61 -20.48 -12.56
N THR A 152 -21.35 -20.06 -11.53
CA THR A 152 -21.93 -18.71 -11.42
C THR A 152 -20.88 -17.61 -11.39
N ASN A 153 -19.65 -17.93 -10.94
CA ASN A 153 -18.54 -16.98 -10.81
C ASN A 153 -17.55 -17.03 -11.98
N LEU A 154 -17.87 -17.73 -13.07
CA LEU A 154 -16.99 -17.91 -14.21
C LEU A 154 -16.50 -16.58 -14.79
N VAL A 155 -17.40 -15.60 -14.90
CA VAL A 155 -17.08 -14.28 -15.47
C VAL A 155 -16.03 -13.56 -14.58
N HIS A 156 -16.19 -13.63 -13.26
CA HIS A 156 -15.25 -13.01 -12.31
C HIS A 156 -13.90 -13.72 -12.29
N SER A 157 -13.91 -15.06 -12.35
CA SER A 157 -12.68 -15.86 -12.47
C SER A 157 -11.93 -15.53 -13.78
N LYS A 158 -12.66 -15.33 -14.88
CA LYS A 158 -12.05 -14.91 -16.15
C LYS A 158 -11.39 -13.54 -16.05
N PHE A 159 -12.06 -12.54 -15.45
CA PHE A 159 -11.44 -11.22 -15.24
C PHE A 159 -10.18 -11.27 -14.39
N ALA A 160 -10.18 -12.10 -13.33
CA ALA A 160 -9.01 -12.29 -12.48
C ALA A 160 -7.84 -12.94 -13.25
N LEU A 161 -8.14 -13.94 -14.09
CA LEU A 161 -7.14 -14.59 -14.95
C LEU A 161 -6.58 -13.61 -16.00
N ASP A 162 -7.45 -12.87 -16.70
CA ASP A 162 -7.03 -11.89 -17.72
C ASP A 162 -6.11 -10.82 -17.10
N PHE A 163 -6.38 -10.39 -15.87
CA PHE A 163 -5.50 -9.47 -15.14
C PHE A 163 -4.17 -10.14 -14.79
N GLY A 164 -4.21 -11.36 -14.25
CA GLY A 164 -3.03 -12.11 -13.85
C GLY A 164 -2.11 -12.41 -15.03
N GLU A 165 -2.67 -12.75 -16.20
CA GLU A 165 -1.93 -12.98 -17.44
C GLU A 165 -1.17 -11.73 -17.89
N VAL A 166 -1.82 -10.56 -17.88
CA VAL A 166 -1.17 -9.30 -18.24
C VAL A 166 -0.12 -8.92 -17.19
N PHE A 167 -0.43 -9.10 -15.90
CA PHE A 167 0.52 -8.82 -14.81
C PHE A 167 1.77 -9.70 -14.90
N ALA A 168 1.63 -10.97 -15.27
CA ALA A 168 2.75 -11.90 -15.46
C ALA A 168 3.72 -11.47 -16.57
N GLN A 169 3.29 -10.64 -17.52
CA GLN A 169 4.14 -10.08 -18.57
C GLN A 169 5.02 -8.90 -18.06
N LEU A 170 4.78 -8.41 -16.85
CA LEU A 170 5.64 -7.42 -16.23
C LEU A 170 6.98 -8.06 -15.88
N SER A 171 7.96 -7.92 -16.78
CA SER A 171 9.34 -8.30 -16.48
C SER A 171 9.89 -7.36 -15.42
N ALA A 172 10.08 -7.85 -14.21
CA ALA A 172 10.69 -7.10 -13.13
C ALA A 172 12.15 -7.58 -12.96
N PRO A 173 13.15 -6.68 -13.06
CA PRO A 173 14.50 -7.03 -12.67
C PRO A 173 14.50 -7.38 -11.16
N ARG A 174 15.47 -8.20 -10.74
CA ARG A 174 15.62 -8.50 -9.30
C ARG A 174 15.84 -7.18 -8.55
N PRO A 175 15.07 -6.89 -7.49
CA PRO A 175 15.24 -5.69 -6.71
C PRO A 175 16.64 -5.66 -6.12
N ARG A 176 17.27 -4.49 -6.14
CA ARG A 176 18.57 -4.31 -5.54
C ARG A 176 18.44 -4.31 -4.01
N ALA A 177 19.37 -4.97 -3.34
CA ALA A 177 19.43 -4.92 -1.88
C ALA A 177 19.58 -3.45 -1.42
N THR A 178 18.76 -3.05 -0.46
CA THR A 178 18.83 -1.72 0.13
C THR A 178 20.19 -1.53 0.80
N LYS A 179 20.92 -0.47 0.44
CA LYS A 179 22.20 -0.16 1.09
C LYS A 179 21.97 0.32 2.51
N PRO A 180 22.79 -0.11 3.49
CA PRO A 180 22.73 0.41 4.84
C PRO A 180 23.03 1.91 4.88
N VAL A 181 22.24 2.67 5.61
CA VAL A 181 22.39 4.12 5.77
C VAL A 181 22.85 4.42 7.20
N PRO A 182 23.82 5.34 7.42
CA PRO A 182 24.18 5.77 8.77
C PRO A 182 22.95 6.23 9.56
N LEU A 183 22.83 5.78 10.81
CA LEU A 183 21.69 6.11 11.67
C LEU A 183 21.50 7.62 11.82
N ALA A 184 22.61 8.37 12.01
CA ALA A 184 22.59 9.82 12.12
C ALA A 184 22.05 10.51 10.87
N LEU A 185 22.41 10.01 9.66
CA LEU A 185 21.92 10.54 8.40
C LEU A 185 20.44 10.27 8.24
N LEU A 186 19.97 9.06 8.61
CA LEU A 186 18.57 8.70 8.54
C LEU A 186 17.72 9.55 9.50
N ALA A 187 18.22 9.80 10.71
CA ALA A 187 17.58 10.69 11.68
C ALA A 187 17.50 12.14 11.16
N LYS A 188 18.58 12.65 10.55
CA LYS A 188 18.61 13.98 9.93
C LYS A 188 17.59 14.10 8.79
N GLN A 189 17.53 13.12 7.90
CA GLN A 189 16.55 13.08 6.82
C GLN A 189 15.11 13.05 7.34
N THR A 190 14.85 12.20 8.35
CA THR A 190 13.52 12.11 8.97
C THR A 190 13.11 13.44 9.63
N ASN A 191 14.04 14.13 10.30
CA ASN A 191 13.80 15.45 10.86
C ASN A 191 13.47 16.51 9.79
N ALA A 192 14.18 16.51 8.67
CA ALA A 192 13.91 17.42 7.56
C ALA A 192 12.49 17.20 7.01
N THR A 193 12.12 15.94 6.76
CA THR A 193 10.77 15.56 6.29
C THR A 193 9.69 15.95 7.31
N LEU A 194 9.95 15.79 8.62
CA LEU A 194 9.04 16.22 9.68
C LEU A 194 8.83 17.74 9.64
N GLY A 195 9.90 18.50 9.45
CA GLY A 195 9.83 19.96 9.30
C GLY A 195 8.96 20.39 8.12
N GLU A 196 9.11 19.74 6.96
CA GLU A 196 8.29 19.97 5.78
C GLU A 196 6.82 19.60 6.02
N ALA A 197 6.55 18.43 6.61
CA ALA A 197 5.20 17.98 6.93
C ALA A 197 4.48 18.95 7.89
N ARG A 198 5.19 19.45 8.92
CA ARG A 198 4.65 20.44 9.87
C ARG A 198 4.33 21.78 9.19
N ARG A 199 5.21 22.27 8.31
CA ARG A 199 4.94 23.50 7.52
C ARG A 199 3.73 23.32 6.63
N ALA A 200 3.63 22.18 5.94
CA ALA A 200 2.49 21.86 5.10
C ALA A 200 1.18 21.76 5.90
N LEU A 201 1.23 21.25 7.14
CA LEU A 201 0.08 21.19 8.04
C LEU A 201 -0.36 22.59 8.50
N GLN A 202 0.59 23.44 8.88
CA GLN A 202 0.31 24.83 9.29
C GLN A 202 -0.33 25.63 8.16
N GLY A 203 0.10 25.45 6.91
CA GLY A 203 -0.50 26.09 5.73
C GLY A 203 -1.87 25.52 5.31
N SER A 204 -2.37 24.47 6.00
CA SER A 204 -3.68 23.88 5.72
C SER A 204 -4.79 24.62 6.46
N LYS A 205 -5.87 25.00 5.72
CA LYS A 205 -7.08 25.54 6.34
C LYS A 205 -7.65 24.52 7.35
N SER A 206 -8.13 25.02 8.49
CA SER A 206 -8.85 24.21 9.47
C SER A 206 -10.08 23.57 8.80
N GLY A 207 -10.24 22.26 8.90
CA GLY A 207 -11.34 21.51 8.25
C GLY A 207 -11.12 21.17 6.76
N GLY A 208 -9.98 21.52 6.16
CA GLY A 208 -9.68 21.16 4.77
C GLY A 208 -9.47 19.64 4.58
N ARG A 209 -9.93 19.09 3.43
CA ARG A 209 -9.83 17.64 3.10
C ARG A 209 -8.44 17.04 3.23
N CYS A 210 -7.38 17.81 3.00
CA CYS A 210 -6.00 17.36 3.08
C CYS A 210 -5.41 17.37 4.50
N ARG A 211 -6.10 17.98 5.48
CA ARG A 211 -5.58 18.12 6.85
C ARG A 211 -5.34 16.77 7.55
N PRO A 212 -6.28 15.81 7.54
CA PRO A 212 -6.06 14.50 8.18
C PRO A 212 -4.86 13.74 7.62
N VAL A 213 -4.63 13.83 6.30
CA VAL A 213 -3.48 13.20 5.63
C VAL A 213 -2.17 13.84 6.11
N ARG A 214 -2.12 15.17 6.20
CA ARG A 214 -0.93 15.89 6.68
C ARG A 214 -0.64 15.64 8.16
N GLU A 215 -1.68 15.55 8.98
CA GLU A 215 -1.56 15.14 10.39
C GLU A 215 -1.02 13.71 10.53
N ALA A 216 -1.47 12.79 9.66
CA ALA A 216 -0.94 11.43 9.61
C ALA A 216 0.53 11.40 9.21
N GLN A 217 0.96 12.23 8.24
CA GLN A 217 2.36 12.35 7.85
C GLN A 217 3.24 12.87 8.98
N VAL A 218 2.78 13.88 9.71
CA VAL A 218 3.51 14.39 10.88
C VAL A 218 3.67 13.31 11.94
N ARG A 219 2.58 12.62 12.31
CA ARG A 219 2.63 11.52 13.28
C ARG A 219 3.59 10.41 12.85
N ASP A 220 3.57 10.01 11.57
CA ASP A 220 4.48 9.00 11.04
C ASP A 220 5.95 9.40 11.17
N CYS A 221 6.29 10.64 10.81
CA CYS A 221 7.65 11.15 10.94
C CYS A 221 8.12 11.23 12.40
N GLU A 222 7.25 11.69 13.30
CA GLU A 222 7.55 11.75 14.76
C GLU A 222 7.78 10.37 15.33
N GLN A 223 6.97 9.40 14.95
CA GLN A 223 7.08 8.03 15.39
C GLN A 223 8.38 7.39 14.87
N ARG A 224 8.72 7.61 13.60
CA ARG A 224 10.00 7.16 13.02
C ARG A 224 11.19 7.75 13.75
N LEU A 225 11.15 9.03 14.08
CA LEU A 225 12.22 9.71 14.79
C LEU A 225 12.42 9.14 16.21
N ARG A 226 11.32 8.91 16.94
CA ARG A 226 11.38 8.26 18.27
C ARG A 226 12.03 6.88 18.19
N LEU A 227 11.71 6.09 17.16
CA LEU A 227 12.31 4.78 16.96
C LEU A 227 13.81 4.88 16.68
N LEU A 228 14.25 5.79 15.80
CA LEU A 228 15.66 5.99 15.47
C LEU A 228 16.46 6.42 16.70
N ASN A 229 15.90 7.30 17.55
CA ASN A 229 16.53 7.73 18.79
C ASN A 229 16.66 6.57 19.81
N ARG A 230 15.63 5.71 19.92
CA ARG A 230 15.71 4.50 20.76
C ARG A 230 16.76 3.51 20.27
N LEU A 231 16.90 3.35 18.96
CA LEU A 231 17.94 2.49 18.37
C LEU A 231 19.34 3.04 18.67
N GLY A 232 19.54 4.36 18.58
CA GLY A 232 20.80 5.01 18.92
C GLY A 232 21.17 4.85 20.39
N SER A 233 20.20 5.00 21.31
CA SER A 233 20.45 4.86 22.76
C SER A 233 20.74 3.42 23.20
N ARG A 234 20.29 2.40 22.48
CA ARG A 234 20.65 1.01 22.76
C ARG A 234 22.09 0.71 22.42
N LEU A 235 22.57 1.16 21.26
CA LEU A 235 23.98 0.96 20.87
C LEU A 235 24.97 1.60 21.85
N SER A 236 24.61 2.77 22.39
CA SER A 236 25.46 3.41 23.41
C SER A 236 25.49 2.68 24.76
N ARG A 237 24.54 1.75 25.04
CA ARG A 237 24.50 0.93 26.24
C ARG A 237 25.18 -0.43 26.06
N ASP A 238 25.10 -0.99 24.87
CA ASP A 238 25.64 -2.33 24.58
C ASP A 238 27.12 -2.28 24.14
N GLY A 239 27.66 -1.10 23.90
CA GLY A 239 29.07 -0.85 23.51
C GLY A 239 29.96 -0.26 24.63
N GLY A 240 29.49 -0.16 25.83
CA GLY A 240 30.23 0.19 27.05
C GLY A 240 30.28 -1.01 28.00
#